data_c94a574eb805755bef84edaa0e03ece1
#
_entry.id   c94a574eb805755bef84edaa0e03ece1
#
_cell.length_a   1.000
_cell.length_b   1.000
_cell.length_c   1.000
_cell.angle_alpha   90.00
_cell.angle_beta   90.00
_cell.angle_gamma   90.00
#
_symmetry.space_group_name_H-M   'P 1'
#
loop_
_entity.id
_entity.type
_entity.pdbx_description
1 polymer ?
#
loop_
_entity_poly.entity_id
_entity_poly.type
_entity_poly.pdbx_seq_one_letter_code
_entity_poly.pdbx_strand_id
1 'polypeptide(L)'
;MSPSNFTRIVLNSRPVENIEPDTFRKEVVPFNLKPGNGQVLVQVTWLSLDPAMRGWLRDARSYLPPVQIGEVMRAGGLGVILEAGPGSKYKPGQIVHGIFGWTEYVVVPDKALDLIVPPKGAEPLDFLNTLGSPGLTAYFGLKDVGQLKPGETLFVSGAAGAVGSLVCQLGKKAGAKVIAIAGSEEKVEWLEKDIGVDKALNYKSPTFHSDVKKQGYLDVYFDNVGGDMLNFMLTRLKKNARIVFCGAISEYNASQPKGLTSYMNLISQRAKLQGFIVFDYADQYQAAREDMAKWLGDGSVKRKFHIVEGLEQAPKALPMLFTGGNTGKLVVKVSDGPAKANL
;
A
#
# COMPACT_ATOMS: atom_id res chain seq x y z
N MET A 1 -16.64 -29.49 -2.73
CA MET A 1 -17.94 -29.10 -3.31
C MET A 1 -17.97 -27.58 -3.39
N SER A 2 -18.38 -27.01 -4.51
CA SER A 2 -18.61 -25.56 -4.61
C SER A 2 -19.74 -25.14 -3.68
N PRO A 3 -19.67 -23.94 -3.05
CA PRO A 3 -20.72 -23.46 -2.18
C PRO A 3 -22.01 -23.17 -2.99
N SER A 4 -23.16 -23.12 -2.34
CA SER A 4 -24.41 -22.71 -2.99
C SER A 4 -24.47 -21.20 -3.25
N ASN A 5 -23.85 -20.42 -2.36
CA ASN A 5 -23.77 -18.96 -2.40
C ASN A 5 -22.39 -18.49 -1.97
N PHE A 6 -22.07 -17.24 -2.29
CA PHE A 6 -20.86 -16.57 -1.82
C PHE A 6 -21.09 -15.10 -1.52
N THR A 7 -20.20 -14.51 -0.73
CA THR A 7 -20.27 -13.13 -0.29
C THR A 7 -19.42 -12.23 -1.18
N ARG A 8 -19.98 -11.03 -1.49
CA ARG A 8 -19.25 -9.91 -2.05
C ARG A 8 -19.65 -8.60 -1.39
N ILE A 9 -18.80 -7.60 -1.45
CA ILE A 9 -19.07 -6.28 -0.88
C ILE A 9 -18.97 -5.24 -1.98
N VAL A 10 -20.05 -4.50 -2.18
CA VAL A 10 -20.20 -3.51 -3.24
C VAL A 10 -20.18 -2.09 -2.69
N LEU A 11 -19.82 -1.12 -3.52
CA LEU A 11 -19.99 0.29 -3.21
C LEU A 11 -21.50 0.60 -3.21
N ASN A 12 -22.01 1.11 -2.09
CA ASN A 12 -23.41 1.46 -1.93
C ASN A 12 -23.65 2.96 -2.06
N SER A 13 -22.78 3.77 -1.48
CA SER A 13 -22.84 5.23 -1.55
C SER A 13 -21.44 5.83 -1.63
N ARG A 14 -21.32 7.04 -2.21
CA ARG A 14 -20.03 7.74 -2.28
C ARG A 14 -19.81 8.59 -1.03
N PRO A 15 -18.77 8.32 -0.23
CA PRO A 15 -18.50 9.14 0.96
C PRO A 15 -18.01 10.54 0.54
N VAL A 16 -18.59 11.57 1.12
CA VAL A 16 -18.15 12.96 0.92
C VAL A 16 -16.86 13.23 1.69
N GLU A 17 -16.83 12.85 2.96
CA GLU A 17 -15.67 12.97 3.86
C GLU A 17 -15.24 11.58 4.33
N ASN A 18 -15.56 11.20 5.56
CA ASN A 18 -15.19 9.88 6.09
C ASN A 18 -15.96 8.76 5.38
N ILE A 19 -15.38 7.58 5.44
CA ILE A 19 -16.05 6.35 5.03
C ILE A 19 -17.04 5.99 6.12
N GLU A 20 -18.31 5.99 5.79
CA GLU A 20 -19.41 5.71 6.72
C GLU A 20 -19.85 4.23 6.63
N PRO A 21 -20.58 3.71 7.63
CA PRO A 21 -21.01 2.31 7.64
C PRO A 21 -21.83 1.89 6.43
N ASP A 22 -22.61 2.82 5.84
CA ASP A 22 -23.43 2.59 4.65
C ASP A 22 -22.72 2.82 3.31
N THR A 23 -21.44 3.21 3.34
CA THR A 23 -20.61 3.36 2.12
C THR A 23 -20.54 2.05 1.33
N PHE A 24 -20.54 0.93 2.03
CA PHE A 24 -20.49 -0.40 1.42
C PHE A 24 -21.67 -1.25 1.83
N ARG A 25 -22.10 -2.16 0.93
CA ARG A 25 -23.17 -3.12 1.18
C ARG A 25 -22.66 -4.54 0.93
N LYS A 26 -22.94 -5.43 1.89
CA LYS A 26 -22.75 -6.88 1.72
C LYS A 26 -23.85 -7.45 0.85
N GLU A 27 -23.45 -8.29 -0.10
CA GLU A 27 -24.37 -9.10 -0.91
C GLU A 27 -23.99 -10.57 -0.80
N VAL A 28 -24.99 -11.43 -0.66
CA VAL A 28 -24.86 -12.90 -0.78
C VAL A 28 -25.53 -13.30 -2.09
N VAL A 29 -24.74 -13.87 -2.98
CA VAL A 29 -25.21 -14.17 -4.33
C VAL A 29 -25.04 -15.66 -4.66
N PRO A 30 -25.90 -16.24 -5.53
CA PRO A 30 -25.78 -17.64 -5.97
C PRO A 30 -24.42 -17.91 -6.62
N PHE A 31 -23.84 -19.08 -6.32
CA PHE A 31 -22.60 -19.51 -6.91
C PHE A 31 -22.82 -20.12 -8.31
N ASN A 32 -22.86 -19.26 -9.31
CA ASN A 32 -23.04 -19.64 -10.73
C ASN A 32 -21.78 -19.32 -11.56
N LEU A 33 -20.61 -19.23 -10.90
CA LEU A 33 -19.36 -18.84 -11.55
C LEU A 33 -18.77 -20.01 -12.34
N LYS A 34 -18.52 -19.79 -13.64
CA LYS A 34 -17.83 -20.74 -14.53
C LYS A 34 -16.82 -19.98 -15.39
N PRO A 35 -15.55 -20.40 -15.45
CA PRO A 35 -14.57 -19.76 -16.30
C PRO A 35 -14.82 -20.11 -17.77
N GLY A 36 -14.81 -19.09 -18.63
CA GLY A 36 -14.82 -19.23 -20.07
C GLY A 36 -13.43 -19.46 -20.65
N ASN A 37 -13.31 -19.34 -21.97
CA ASN A 37 -12.03 -19.52 -22.68
C ASN A 37 -11.00 -18.48 -22.22
N GLY A 38 -9.79 -18.92 -21.83
CA GLY A 38 -8.72 -18.07 -21.31
C GLY A 38 -9.04 -17.37 -19.98
N GLN A 39 -9.95 -17.95 -19.17
CA GLN A 39 -10.32 -17.47 -17.84
C GLN A 39 -10.10 -18.54 -16.80
N VAL A 40 -10.02 -18.11 -15.55
CA VAL A 40 -9.97 -18.98 -14.36
C VAL A 40 -10.96 -18.54 -13.30
N LEU A 41 -11.47 -19.52 -12.55
CA LEU A 41 -12.21 -19.30 -11.31
C LEU A 41 -11.21 -19.27 -10.15
N VAL A 42 -11.21 -18.19 -9.41
CA VAL A 42 -10.32 -17.96 -8.26
C VAL A 42 -11.12 -17.90 -6.97
N GLN A 43 -10.69 -18.65 -5.95
CA GLN A 43 -11.06 -18.43 -4.56
C GLN A 43 -10.10 -17.42 -3.95
N VAL A 44 -10.63 -16.29 -3.53
CA VAL A 44 -9.82 -15.23 -2.90
C VAL A 44 -9.43 -15.64 -1.49
N THR A 45 -8.15 -15.54 -1.17
CA THR A 45 -7.60 -15.86 0.16
C THR A 45 -7.24 -14.62 0.95
N TRP A 46 -6.67 -13.62 0.29
CA TRP A 46 -6.21 -12.36 0.91
C TRP A 46 -6.55 -11.16 0.07
N LEU A 47 -6.90 -10.07 0.72
CA LEU A 47 -7.09 -8.76 0.09
C LEU A 47 -6.14 -7.73 0.70
N SER A 48 -5.61 -6.88 -0.16
CA SER A 48 -4.87 -5.68 0.22
C SER A 48 -5.85 -4.56 0.54
N LEU A 49 -5.65 -3.86 1.67
CA LEU A 49 -6.30 -2.57 1.92
C LEU A 49 -5.27 -1.46 1.81
N ASP A 50 -5.58 -0.44 1.01
CA ASP A 50 -4.67 0.64 0.65
C ASP A 50 -5.34 2.00 0.73
N PRO A 51 -4.63 3.06 1.20
CA PRO A 51 -5.21 4.41 1.29
C PRO A 51 -5.73 4.95 -0.05
N ALA A 52 -5.13 4.53 -1.17
CA ALA A 52 -5.55 4.90 -2.52
C ALA A 52 -7.01 4.52 -2.82
N MET A 53 -7.54 3.49 -2.15
CA MET A 53 -8.94 3.06 -2.29
C MET A 53 -9.92 4.19 -2.01
N ARG A 54 -9.58 5.14 -1.11
CA ARG A 54 -10.44 6.29 -0.83
C ARG A 54 -10.62 7.18 -2.08
N GLY A 55 -9.57 7.33 -2.87
CA GLY A 55 -9.63 8.07 -4.14
C GLY A 55 -10.53 7.37 -5.18
N TRP A 56 -10.57 6.04 -5.18
CA TRP A 56 -11.40 5.27 -6.12
C TRP A 56 -12.91 5.38 -5.82
N LEU A 57 -13.29 5.86 -4.63
CA LEU A 57 -14.69 6.12 -4.26
C LEU A 57 -15.19 7.49 -4.73
N ARG A 58 -14.30 8.38 -5.18
CA ARG A 58 -14.68 9.69 -5.74
C ARG A 58 -14.95 9.57 -7.23
N ASP A 59 -16.05 10.16 -7.69
CA ASP A 59 -16.35 10.25 -9.13
C ASP A 59 -15.60 11.44 -9.74
N ALA A 60 -14.29 11.27 -9.90
CA ALA A 60 -13.39 12.29 -10.42
C ALA A 60 -12.30 11.65 -11.28
N ARG A 61 -11.73 12.44 -12.19
CA ARG A 61 -10.59 12.01 -13.00
C ARG A 61 -9.40 11.66 -12.11
N SER A 62 -8.86 10.44 -12.29
CA SER A 62 -7.68 9.93 -11.59
C SER A 62 -6.91 8.99 -12.52
N TYR A 63 -5.81 8.37 -12.02
CA TYR A 63 -5.04 7.36 -12.75
C TYR A 63 -5.77 6.01 -12.91
N LEU A 64 -6.84 5.78 -12.16
CA LEU A 64 -7.79 4.68 -12.34
C LEU A 64 -9.22 5.22 -12.41
N PRO A 65 -10.11 4.59 -13.18
CA PRO A 65 -11.53 4.96 -13.18
C PRO A 65 -12.13 4.72 -11.78
N PRO A 66 -13.12 5.52 -11.36
CA PRO A 66 -13.79 5.33 -10.08
C PRO A 66 -14.58 4.02 -10.05
N VAL A 67 -14.69 3.43 -8.85
CA VAL A 67 -15.61 2.31 -8.61
C VAL A 67 -17.05 2.84 -8.72
N GLN A 68 -17.91 2.12 -9.44
CA GLN A 68 -19.30 2.52 -9.62
C GLN A 68 -20.19 2.03 -8.48
N ILE A 69 -21.29 2.72 -8.21
CA ILE A 69 -22.29 2.27 -7.22
C ILE A 69 -22.86 0.93 -7.70
N GLY A 70 -22.90 -0.06 -6.80
CA GLY A 70 -23.28 -1.44 -7.09
C GLY A 70 -22.14 -2.31 -7.62
N GLU A 71 -20.99 -1.74 -7.98
CA GLU A 71 -19.80 -2.50 -8.36
C GLU A 71 -19.08 -3.06 -7.11
N VAL A 72 -18.50 -4.27 -7.23
CA VAL A 72 -17.66 -4.85 -6.16
C VAL A 72 -16.51 -3.90 -5.87
N MET A 73 -16.28 -3.59 -4.58
CA MET A 73 -15.18 -2.72 -4.19
C MET A 73 -13.85 -3.27 -4.68
N ARG A 74 -13.13 -2.51 -5.47
CA ARG A 74 -11.85 -2.89 -6.08
C ARG A 74 -10.78 -3.13 -5.03
N ALA A 75 -10.05 -4.24 -5.16
CA ALA A 75 -8.87 -4.54 -4.33
C ALA A 75 -7.93 -5.49 -5.06
N GLY A 76 -6.62 -5.30 -4.88
CA GLY A 76 -5.62 -6.32 -5.16
C GLY A 76 -5.70 -7.44 -4.13
N GLY A 77 -5.34 -8.66 -4.52
CA GLY A 77 -5.42 -9.78 -3.61
C GLY A 77 -4.63 -10.99 -4.08
N LEU A 78 -4.59 -12.00 -3.20
CA LEU A 78 -4.13 -13.35 -3.51
C LEU A 78 -5.32 -14.30 -3.56
N GLY A 79 -5.23 -15.30 -4.39
CA GLY A 79 -6.24 -16.35 -4.46
C GLY A 79 -5.67 -17.65 -5.02
N VAL A 80 -6.44 -18.70 -4.88
CA VAL A 80 -6.13 -20.02 -5.40
C VAL A 80 -7.05 -20.32 -6.57
N ILE A 81 -6.49 -20.78 -7.66
CA ILE A 81 -7.28 -21.21 -8.83
C ILE A 81 -8.02 -22.48 -8.48
N LEU A 82 -9.34 -22.48 -8.60
CA LEU A 82 -10.20 -23.65 -8.41
C LEU A 82 -10.44 -24.39 -9.72
N GLU A 83 -10.66 -23.64 -10.80
CA GLU A 83 -10.98 -24.18 -12.12
C GLU A 83 -10.34 -23.31 -13.20
N ALA A 84 -9.83 -23.94 -14.24
CA ALA A 84 -9.28 -23.28 -15.41
C ALA A 84 -10.17 -23.58 -16.62
N GLY A 85 -10.62 -22.54 -17.31
CA GLY A 85 -11.39 -22.66 -18.53
C GLY A 85 -10.53 -23.13 -19.71
N PRO A 86 -11.13 -23.48 -20.85
CA PRO A 86 -10.40 -23.89 -22.03
C PRO A 86 -9.33 -22.86 -22.43
N GLY A 87 -8.14 -23.33 -22.83
CA GLY A 87 -7.05 -22.46 -23.30
C GLY A 87 -6.36 -21.63 -22.22
N SER A 88 -6.72 -21.80 -20.94
CA SER A 88 -6.00 -21.13 -19.84
C SER A 88 -4.57 -21.67 -19.70
N LYS A 89 -3.62 -20.77 -19.43
CA LYS A 89 -2.22 -21.11 -19.08
C LYS A 89 -2.04 -21.56 -17.63
N TYR A 90 -3.03 -21.35 -16.79
CA TYR A 90 -3.00 -21.67 -15.37
C TYR A 90 -3.64 -23.02 -15.08
N LYS A 91 -3.36 -23.55 -13.86
CA LYS A 91 -3.87 -24.85 -13.39
C LYS A 91 -4.52 -24.69 -12.01
N PRO A 92 -5.53 -25.51 -11.68
CA PRO A 92 -6.08 -25.59 -10.32
C PRO A 92 -4.98 -25.80 -9.27
N GLY A 93 -5.14 -25.18 -8.10
CA GLY A 93 -4.18 -25.21 -6.99
C GLY A 93 -3.07 -24.14 -7.06
N GLN A 94 -2.86 -23.47 -8.18
CA GLN A 94 -1.88 -22.40 -8.28
C GLN A 94 -2.34 -21.15 -7.53
N ILE A 95 -1.39 -20.51 -6.84
CA ILE A 95 -1.61 -19.21 -6.17
C ILE A 95 -1.35 -18.10 -7.17
N VAL A 96 -2.28 -17.15 -7.25
CA VAL A 96 -2.20 -16.02 -8.17
C VAL A 96 -2.47 -14.69 -7.45
N HIS A 97 -1.86 -13.63 -7.96
CA HIS A 97 -2.17 -12.25 -7.63
C HIS A 97 -3.00 -11.63 -8.75
N GLY A 98 -3.97 -10.79 -8.37
CA GLY A 98 -4.79 -10.05 -9.32
C GLY A 98 -5.65 -8.99 -8.64
N ILE A 99 -6.42 -8.24 -9.43
CA ILE A 99 -7.44 -7.32 -8.93
C ILE A 99 -8.74 -8.11 -8.80
N PHE A 100 -9.01 -8.62 -7.62
CA PHE A 100 -10.17 -9.50 -7.37
C PHE A 100 -11.38 -8.73 -6.85
N GLY A 101 -11.16 -7.63 -6.13
CA GLY A 101 -12.22 -6.94 -5.41
C GLY A 101 -12.60 -7.64 -4.10
N TRP A 102 -13.49 -7.00 -3.34
CA TRP A 102 -13.97 -7.53 -2.06
C TRP A 102 -15.02 -8.63 -2.29
N THR A 103 -14.55 -9.80 -2.61
CA THR A 103 -15.38 -10.98 -2.92
C THR A 103 -14.66 -12.26 -2.51
N GLU A 104 -15.43 -13.32 -2.22
CA GLU A 104 -14.86 -14.64 -1.90
C GLU A 104 -14.42 -15.39 -3.16
N TYR A 105 -15.13 -15.20 -4.29
CA TYR A 105 -14.86 -15.88 -5.54
C TYR A 105 -14.99 -14.92 -6.72
N VAL A 106 -14.19 -15.16 -7.76
CA VAL A 106 -14.22 -14.34 -8.97
C VAL A 106 -13.74 -15.14 -10.20
N VAL A 107 -14.32 -14.86 -11.35
CA VAL A 107 -13.80 -15.31 -12.65
C VAL A 107 -13.03 -14.17 -13.28
N VAL A 108 -11.78 -14.44 -13.65
CA VAL A 108 -10.87 -13.44 -14.24
C VAL A 108 -10.14 -14.00 -15.45
N PRO A 109 -9.77 -13.15 -16.43
CA PRO A 109 -8.96 -13.58 -17.57
C PRO A 109 -7.49 -13.78 -17.15
N ASP A 110 -6.83 -14.75 -17.76
CA ASP A 110 -5.44 -15.10 -17.54
C ASP A 110 -4.48 -13.91 -17.58
N LYS A 111 -4.71 -12.98 -18.52
CA LYS A 111 -3.86 -11.78 -18.70
C LYS A 111 -3.91 -10.79 -17.53
N ALA A 112 -4.90 -10.94 -16.65
CA ALA A 112 -5.06 -10.06 -15.47
C ALA A 112 -4.42 -10.67 -14.21
N LEU A 113 -3.66 -11.75 -14.35
CA LEU A 113 -3.10 -12.51 -13.25
C LEU A 113 -1.58 -12.64 -13.35
N ASP A 114 -0.93 -12.56 -12.18
CA ASP A 114 0.46 -12.94 -11.97
C ASP A 114 0.51 -14.25 -11.17
N LEU A 115 1.25 -15.25 -11.68
CA LEU A 115 1.55 -16.47 -10.92
C LEU A 115 2.46 -16.14 -9.75
N ILE A 116 2.09 -16.60 -8.55
CA ILE A 116 2.88 -16.38 -7.35
C ILE A 116 3.78 -17.60 -7.10
N VAL A 117 5.07 -17.36 -7.25
CA VAL A 117 6.15 -18.30 -6.89
C VAL A 117 7.08 -17.56 -5.93
N PRO A 118 6.90 -17.74 -4.60
CA PRO A 118 7.71 -17.01 -3.64
C PRO A 118 9.19 -17.40 -3.77
N PRO A 119 10.10 -16.42 -3.89
CA PRO A 119 11.53 -16.70 -3.81
C PRO A 119 11.93 -17.15 -2.40
N LYS A 120 13.14 -17.68 -2.25
CA LYS A 120 13.66 -18.13 -0.94
C LYS A 120 13.56 -17.01 0.11
N GLY A 121 12.94 -17.32 1.25
CA GLY A 121 12.73 -16.38 2.36
C GLY A 121 11.50 -15.48 2.24
N ALA A 122 10.80 -15.52 1.11
CA ALA A 122 9.52 -14.84 0.93
C ALA A 122 8.33 -15.81 1.07
N GLU A 123 7.18 -15.24 1.37
CA GLU A 123 5.89 -15.92 1.46
C GLU A 123 4.91 -15.32 0.43
N PRO A 124 3.83 -16.02 0.06
CA PRO A 124 2.83 -15.46 -0.86
C PRO A 124 2.34 -14.07 -0.45
N LEU A 125 2.15 -13.83 0.85
CA LEU A 125 1.66 -12.56 1.38
C LEU A 125 2.61 -11.37 1.11
N ASP A 126 3.90 -11.61 0.88
CA ASP A 126 4.85 -10.56 0.52
C ASP A 126 4.53 -9.88 -0.82
N PHE A 127 3.79 -10.57 -1.70
CA PHE A 127 3.31 -9.99 -2.96
C PHE A 127 2.19 -8.96 -2.78
N LEU A 128 1.64 -8.81 -1.57
CA LEU A 128 0.77 -7.69 -1.19
C LEU A 128 1.52 -6.57 -0.45
N ASN A 129 2.80 -6.74 -0.16
CA ASN A 129 3.63 -5.76 0.55
C ASN A 129 4.99 -5.56 -0.13
N THR A 130 6.05 -6.23 0.34
CA THR A 130 7.45 -5.98 -0.08
C THR A 130 7.68 -6.27 -1.55
N LEU A 131 7.15 -7.37 -2.09
CA LEU A 131 7.24 -7.74 -3.51
C LEU A 131 6.06 -7.23 -4.35
N GLY A 132 5.11 -6.53 -3.71
CA GLY A 132 3.93 -5.95 -4.34
C GLY A 132 4.02 -4.44 -4.51
N SER A 133 2.85 -3.83 -4.73
CA SER A 133 2.73 -2.39 -4.97
C SER A 133 3.41 -1.53 -3.90
N PRO A 134 3.28 -1.78 -2.57
CA PRO A 134 3.94 -0.94 -1.57
C PRO A 134 5.47 -0.96 -1.66
N GLY A 135 6.08 -2.15 -1.87
CA GLY A 135 7.52 -2.28 -2.02
C GLY A 135 8.03 -1.61 -3.29
N LEU A 136 7.37 -1.84 -4.40
CA LEU A 136 7.71 -1.19 -5.68
C LEU A 136 7.57 0.34 -5.58
N THR A 137 6.55 0.84 -4.89
CA THR A 137 6.38 2.28 -4.62
C THR A 137 7.54 2.84 -3.81
N ALA A 138 7.96 2.15 -2.75
CA ALA A 138 9.12 2.55 -1.95
C ALA A 138 10.42 2.54 -2.77
N TYR A 139 10.62 1.49 -3.57
CA TYR A 139 11.81 1.30 -4.39
C TYR A 139 11.97 2.41 -5.44
N PHE A 140 10.98 2.60 -6.30
CA PHE A 140 11.05 3.60 -7.37
C PHE A 140 10.96 5.02 -6.85
N GLY A 141 10.14 5.26 -5.82
CA GLY A 141 10.06 6.56 -5.19
C GLY A 141 11.39 7.04 -4.63
N LEU A 142 12.17 6.16 -3.97
CA LEU A 142 13.50 6.52 -3.48
C LEU A 142 14.56 6.59 -4.58
N LYS A 143 14.58 5.61 -5.49
CA LYS A 143 15.61 5.46 -6.50
C LYS A 143 15.51 6.51 -7.59
N ASP A 144 14.31 6.70 -8.14
CA ASP A 144 14.11 7.52 -9.32
C ASP A 144 13.67 8.95 -8.97
N VAL A 145 12.65 9.11 -8.14
CA VAL A 145 12.12 10.42 -7.77
C VAL A 145 12.98 11.10 -6.71
N GLY A 146 13.30 10.38 -5.64
CA GLY A 146 14.12 10.86 -4.52
C GLY A 146 15.61 10.94 -4.85
N GLN A 147 16.10 10.08 -5.73
CA GLN A 147 17.50 9.98 -6.10
C GLN A 147 18.43 10.04 -4.89
N LEU A 148 18.05 9.26 -3.85
CA LEU A 148 18.70 9.27 -2.54
C LEU A 148 20.16 8.81 -2.67
N LYS A 149 21.06 9.56 -2.00
CA LYS A 149 22.51 9.29 -2.02
C LYS A 149 23.02 8.93 -0.62
N PRO A 150 24.11 8.16 -0.52
CA PRO A 150 24.75 7.90 0.77
C PRO A 150 25.12 9.20 1.50
N GLY A 151 24.91 9.22 2.82
CA GLY A 151 25.19 10.37 3.68
C GLY A 151 24.11 11.47 3.68
N GLU A 152 23.10 11.39 2.81
CA GLU A 152 21.97 12.32 2.82
C GLU A 152 21.02 12.04 4.00
N THR A 153 20.25 13.05 4.37
CA THR A 153 19.21 12.96 5.41
C THR A 153 17.86 12.75 4.75
N LEU A 154 17.26 11.59 4.99
CA LEU A 154 15.94 11.20 4.54
C LEU A 154 14.92 11.32 5.67
N PHE A 155 13.86 12.10 5.46
CA PHE A 155 12.68 12.08 6.32
C PHE A 155 11.55 11.28 5.65
N VAL A 156 10.80 10.51 6.44
CA VAL A 156 9.70 9.67 5.96
C VAL A 156 8.47 9.91 6.81
N SER A 157 7.39 10.41 6.23
CA SER A 157 6.09 10.48 6.90
C SER A 157 5.29 9.20 6.71
N GLY A 158 4.36 8.90 7.64
CA GLY A 158 3.65 7.63 7.63
C GLY A 158 4.59 6.42 7.68
N ALA A 159 5.71 6.58 8.39
CA ALA A 159 6.85 5.66 8.38
C ALA A 159 6.52 4.25 8.89
N ALA A 160 5.50 4.08 9.73
CA ALA A 160 5.07 2.77 10.23
C ALA A 160 4.03 2.07 9.32
N GLY A 161 3.70 2.65 8.18
CA GLY A 161 2.82 2.05 7.18
C GLY A 161 3.56 1.11 6.22
N ALA A 162 2.82 0.50 5.29
CA ALA A 162 3.36 -0.47 4.32
C ALA A 162 4.49 0.14 3.47
N VAL A 163 4.26 1.28 2.83
CA VAL A 163 5.28 1.98 2.03
C VAL A 163 6.37 2.58 2.92
N GLY A 164 5.97 3.35 3.94
CA GLY A 164 6.92 4.10 4.76
C GLY A 164 7.96 3.24 5.47
N SER A 165 7.57 2.06 6.00
CA SER A 165 8.51 1.15 6.67
C SER A 165 9.54 0.55 5.71
N LEU A 166 9.17 0.33 4.46
CA LEU A 166 10.09 -0.12 3.42
C LEU A 166 11.01 1.02 2.96
N VAL A 167 10.47 2.23 2.79
CA VAL A 167 11.28 3.44 2.51
C VAL A 167 12.35 3.65 3.56
N CYS A 168 12.02 3.52 4.84
CA CYS A 168 13.00 3.62 5.93
C CYS A 168 14.14 2.61 5.77
N GLN A 169 13.81 1.35 5.52
CA GLN A 169 14.79 0.28 5.39
C GLN A 169 15.65 0.44 4.13
N LEU A 170 15.05 0.80 3.00
CA LEU A 170 15.78 1.08 1.76
C LEU A 170 16.68 2.30 1.91
N GLY A 171 16.24 3.34 2.64
CA GLY A 171 17.05 4.49 2.99
C GLY A 171 18.27 4.13 3.81
N LYS A 172 18.13 3.26 4.82
CA LYS A 172 19.25 2.74 5.60
C LYS A 172 20.23 1.93 4.73
N LYS A 173 19.71 1.07 3.84
CA LYS A 173 20.54 0.32 2.87
C LYS A 173 21.29 1.24 1.92
N ALA A 174 20.72 2.35 1.53
CA ALA A 174 21.38 3.37 0.70
C ALA A 174 22.42 4.20 1.47
N GLY A 175 22.62 3.98 2.77
CA GLY A 175 23.57 4.72 3.61
C GLY A 175 23.12 6.11 4.01
N ALA A 176 21.82 6.37 4.02
CA ALA A 176 21.25 7.64 4.45
C ALA A 176 21.03 7.69 5.97
N LYS A 177 21.03 8.90 6.53
CA LYS A 177 20.46 9.18 7.87
C LYS A 177 18.93 9.21 7.72
N VAL A 178 18.22 8.29 8.37
CA VAL A 178 16.77 8.12 8.24
C VAL A 178 16.05 8.63 9.49
N ILE A 179 15.18 9.62 9.29
CA ILE A 179 14.29 10.17 10.31
C ILE A 179 12.86 9.78 9.99
N ALA A 180 12.28 8.91 10.80
CA ALA A 180 10.94 8.38 10.61
C ALA A 180 9.90 9.19 11.39
N ILE A 181 8.69 9.38 10.83
CA ILE A 181 7.58 10.10 11.48
C ILE A 181 6.39 9.15 11.56
N ALA A 182 5.87 8.93 12.77
CA ALA A 182 4.73 8.06 13.06
C ALA A 182 3.78 8.69 14.09
N GLY A 183 2.64 8.06 14.38
CA GLY A 183 1.56 8.64 15.18
C GLY A 183 1.32 8.01 16.55
N SER A 184 2.25 7.17 17.05
CA SER A 184 2.22 6.63 18.41
C SER A 184 3.60 6.24 18.90
N GLU A 185 3.80 6.18 20.21
CA GLU A 185 5.08 5.77 20.81
C GLU A 185 5.43 4.31 20.47
N GLU A 186 4.45 3.41 20.43
CA GLU A 186 4.65 2.01 20.00
C GLU A 186 5.24 1.93 18.58
N LYS A 187 4.73 2.76 17.65
CA LYS A 187 5.26 2.84 16.29
C LYS A 187 6.66 3.43 16.24
N VAL A 188 6.93 4.44 17.05
CA VAL A 188 8.27 5.04 17.19
C VAL A 188 9.25 3.99 17.68
N GLU A 189 8.91 3.28 18.74
CA GLU A 189 9.73 2.21 19.30
C GLU A 189 10.02 1.08 18.27
N TRP A 190 9.00 0.63 17.56
CA TRP A 190 9.16 -0.37 16.49
C TRP A 190 10.08 0.12 15.37
N LEU A 191 9.96 1.38 14.95
CA LEU A 191 10.82 1.96 13.91
C LEU A 191 12.28 2.09 14.35
N GLU A 192 12.55 2.44 15.62
CA GLU A 192 13.90 2.54 16.15
C GLU A 192 14.50 1.16 16.42
N LYS A 193 13.78 0.26 17.13
CA LYS A 193 14.33 -1.01 17.61
C LYS A 193 14.34 -2.11 16.54
N ASP A 194 13.24 -2.24 15.78
CA ASP A 194 13.09 -3.33 14.82
C ASP A 194 13.55 -2.94 13.41
N ILE A 195 13.14 -1.75 12.93
CA ILE A 195 13.50 -1.26 11.59
C ILE A 195 14.90 -0.65 11.59
N GLY A 196 15.36 -0.08 12.70
CA GLY A 196 16.71 0.43 12.85
C GLY A 196 16.94 1.81 12.22
N VAL A 197 15.92 2.68 12.22
CA VAL A 197 16.09 4.07 11.79
C VAL A 197 16.95 4.86 12.78
N ASP A 198 17.60 5.92 12.33
CA ASP A 198 18.47 6.73 13.19
C ASP A 198 17.68 7.50 14.23
N LYS A 199 16.46 7.92 13.91
CA LYS A 199 15.51 8.55 14.84
C LYS A 199 14.08 8.35 14.35
N ALA A 200 13.15 8.07 15.28
CA ALA A 200 11.73 8.14 15.00
C ALA A 200 11.07 9.22 15.88
N LEU A 201 10.07 9.91 15.32
CA LEU A 201 9.40 11.04 15.96
C LEU A 201 7.87 10.81 15.93
N ASN A 202 7.23 11.06 17.08
CA ASN A 202 5.79 11.03 17.19
C ASN A 202 5.21 12.41 16.81
N TYR A 203 4.49 12.49 15.67
CA TYR A 203 3.91 13.76 15.22
C TYR A 203 2.80 14.32 16.13
N LYS A 204 2.25 13.48 17.02
CA LYS A 204 1.27 13.90 18.04
C LYS A 204 1.91 14.48 19.31
N SER A 205 3.25 14.38 19.46
CA SER A 205 3.95 14.99 20.58
C SER A 205 3.87 16.52 20.51
N PRO A 206 3.65 17.21 21.65
CA PRO A 206 3.68 18.67 21.71
C PRO A 206 5.05 19.25 21.34
N THR A 207 6.12 18.45 21.42
CA THR A 207 7.49 18.85 21.07
C THR A 207 7.86 18.53 19.62
N PHE A 208 6.98 17.91 18.82
CA PHE A 208 7.28 17.39 17.49
C PHE A 208 8.04 18.38 16.60
N HIS A 209 7.54 19.61 16.46
CA HIS A 209 8.18 20.60 15.61
C HIS A 209 9.60 20.97 16.07
N SER A 210 9.82 21.06 17.39
CA SER A 210 11.15 21.31 17.94
C SER A 210 12.08 20.11 17.74
N ASP A 211 11.56 18.90 17.87
CA ASP A 211 12.34 17.67 17.71
C ASP A 211 12.73 17.44 16.25
N VAL A 212 11.86 17.76 15.29
CA VAL A 212 12.23 17.80 13.87
C VAL A 212 13.33 18.82 13.62
N LYS A 213 13.24 20.03 14.20
CA LYS A 213 14.28 21.08 14.05
C LYS A 213 15.64 20.63 14.57
N LYS A 214 15.70 19.86 15.66
CA LYS A 214 16.95 19.29 16.21
C LYS A 214 17.61 18.28 15.24
N GLN A 215 16.85 17.64 14.34
CA GLN A 215 17.41 16.73 13.33
C GLN A 215 18.08 17.46 12.16
N GLY A 216 17.93 18.78 12.06
CA GLY A 216 18.51 19.62 11.02
C GLY A 216 17.60 19.76 9.79
N TYR A 217 18.22 19.96 8.63
CA TYR A 217 17.55 20.09 7.34
C TYR A 217 17.64 18.79 6.56
N LEU A 218 16.67 18.56 5.67
CA LEU A 218 16.51 17.34 4.89
C LEU A 218 17.03 17.48 3.45
N ASP A 219 17.59 16.39 2.93
CA ASP A 219 17.94 16.25 1.52
C ASP A 219 16.78 15.61 0.73
N VAL A 220 16.13 14.60 1.33
CA VAL A 220 14.98 13.93 0.74
C VAL A 220 13.84 13.85 1.77
N TYR A 221 12.64 14.16 1.34
CA TYR A 221 11.42 13.91 2.09
C TYR A 221 10.52 12.96 1.31
N PHE A 222 10.27 11.77 1.86
CA PHE A 222 9.30 10.84 1.29
C PHE A 222 7.95 11.05 1.98
N ASP A 223 7.03 11.67 1.26
CA ASP A 223 5.75 12.09 1.81
C ASP A 223 4.60 11.14 1.46
N ASN A 224 4.03 10.53 2.50
CA ASN A 224 2.81 9.73 2.43
C ASN A 224 1.59 10.45 3.02
N VAL A 225 1.78 11.64 3.62
CA VAL A 225 0.78 12.28 4.49
C VAL A 225 0.19 13.55 3.89
N GLY A 226 1.01 14.42 3.28
CA GLY A 226 0.52 15.69 2.73
C GLY A 226 0.12 16.71 3.78
N GLY A 227 -0.76 17.63 3.41
CA GLY A 227 -1.39 18.59 4.30
C GLY A 227 -0.44 19.43 5.15
N ASP A 228 -0.79 19.61 6.42
CA ASP A 228 -0.01 20.40 7.37
C ASP A 228 1.40 19.81 7.60
N MET A 229 1.54 18.48 7.52
CA MET A 229 2.84 17.82 7.62
C MET A 229 3.77 18.23 6.49
N LEU A 230 3.32 18.09 5.25
CA LEU A 230 4.08 18.53 4.07
C LEU A 230 4.42 20.02 4.16
N ASN A 231 3.43 20.83 4.51
CA ASN A 231 3.61 22.27 4.64
C ASN A 231 4.70 22.65 5.64
N PHE A 232 4.76 21.98 6.79
CA PHE A 232 5.83 22.14 7.77
C PHE A 232 7.18 21.64 7.24
N MET A 233 7.23 20.47 6.62
CA MET A 233 8.49 19.89 6.10
C MET A 233 9.10 20.75 4.97
N LEU A 234 8.29 21.48 4.21
CA LEU A 234 8.77 22.47 3.22
C LEU A 234 9.61 23.60 3.87
N THR A 235 9.48 23.84 5.17
CA THR A 235 10.35 24.79 5.91
C THR A 235 11.71 24.20 6.33
N ARG A 236 11.92 22.89 6.07
CA ARG A 236 13.11 22.14 6.52
C ARG A 236 14.02 21.67 5.38
N LEU A 237 13.91 22.27 4.22
CA LEU A 237 14.63 21.86 3.01
C LEU A 237 16.09 22.33 3.02
N LYS A 238 17.04 21.45 2.68
CA LYS A 238 18.35 21.84 2.19
C LYS A 238 18.25 22.35 0.75
N LYS A 239 19.33 22.98 0.29
CA LYS A 239 19.47 23.35 -1.12
C LYS A 239 19.38 22.09 -2.01
N ASN A 240 18.56 22.16 -3.06
CA ASN A 240 18.29 21.07 -3.99
C ASN A 240 17.59 19.84 -3.37
N ALA A 241 16.87 20.02 -2.26
CA ALA A 241 16.08 18.95 -1.66
C ALA A 241 15.06 18.40 -2.64
N ARG A 242 14.72 17.11 -2.48
CA ARG A 242 13.73 16.40 -3.31
C ARG A 242 12.61 15.91 -2.40
N ILE A 243 11.39 16.28 -2.75
CA ILE A 243 10.18 15.81 -2.08
C ILE A 243 9.51 14.78 -2.99
N VAL A 244 9.50 13.53 -2.55
CA VAL A 244 8.82 12.41 -3.19
C VAL A 244 7.39 12.43 -2.71
N PHE A 245 6.48 12.97 -3.51
CA PHE A 245 5.07 13.10 -3.14
C PHE A 245 4.31 11.83 -3.52
N CYS A 246 4.34 10.85 -2.63
CA CYS A 246 3.76 9.53 -2.80
C CYS A 246 2.26 9.50 -2.49
N GLY A 247 1.83 10.28 -1.50
CA GLY A 247 0.44 10.30 -1.06
C GLY A 247 0.14 11.47 -0.13
N ALA A 248 -1.15 11.70 0.09
CA ALA A 248 -1.67 12.79 0.94
C ALA A 248 -2.78 12.26 1.84
N ILE A 249 -2.48 11.22 2.66
CA ILE A 249 -3.50 10.49 3.42
C ILE A 249 -4.29 11.40 4.38
N SER A 250 -3.69 12.48 4.87
CA SER A 250 -4.37 13.48 5.72
C SER A 250 -5.49 14.22 4.98
N GLU A 251 -5.42 14.29 3.64
CA GLU A 251 -6.33 15.04 2.80
C GLU A 251 -7.34 14.15 2.06
N TYR A 252 -7.20 12.82 2.12
CA TYR A 252 -8.06 11.91 1.35
C TYR A 252 -9.52 11.93 1.78
N ASN A 253 -9.79 12.20 3.06
CA ASN A 253 -11.16 12.33 3.57
C ASN A 253 -11.66 13.79 3.59
N ALA A 254 -10.82 14.77 3.28
CA ALA A 254 -11.21 16.15 3.28
C ALA A 254 -12.16 16.48 2.11
N SER A 255 -13.27 17.17 2.39
CA SER A 255 -14.15 17.73 1.36
C SER A 255 -13.45 18.85 0.57
N GLN A 256 -12.59 19.61 1.24
CA GLN A 256 -11.74 20.64 0.66
C GLN A 256 -10.31 20.46 1.16
N PRO A 257 -9.40 19.90 0.35
CA PRO A 257 -8.00 19.76 0.70
C PRO A 257 -7.33 21.11 0.98
N LYS A 258 -6.47 21.16 2.00
CA LYS A 258 -5.72 22.37 2.34
C LYS A 258 -4.62 22.64 1.32
N GLY A 259 -4.51 23.88 0.85
CA GLY A 259 -3.40 24.34 0.04
C GLY A 259 -2.10 24.49 0.85
N LEU A 260 -0.95 24.40 0.17
CA LEU A 260 0.36 24.66 0.76
C LEU A 260 0.62 26.15 0.89
N THR A 261 1.09 26.61 2.06
CA THR A 261 1.47 28.01 2.30
C THR A 261 3.00 28.18 2.29
N SER A 262 3.76 27.13 2.57
CA SER A 262 5.23 27.16 2.63
C SER A 262 5.93 26.85 1.30
N TYR A 263 5.20 26.78 0.18
CA TYR A 263 5.71 26.39 -1.14
C TYR A 263 6.79 27.35 -1.69
N MET A 264 6.86 28.59 -1.23
CA MET A 264 7.90 29.55 -1.62
C MET A 264 9.32 29.06 -1.26
N ASN A 265 9.44 28.14 -0.28
CA ASN A 265 10.72 27.51 0.05
C ASN A 265 11.28 26.65 -1.07
N LEU A 266 10.43 26.14 -1.98
CA LEU A 266 10.87 25.44 -3.18
C LEU A 266 11.76 26.32 -4.05
N ILE A 267 11.43 27.61 -4.18
CA ILE A 267 12.22 28.58 -4.94
C ILE A 267 13.55 28.87 -4.20
N SER A 268 13.47 29.27 -2.93
CA SER A 268 14.65 29.67 -2.15
C SER A 268 15.67 28.55 -2.02
N GLN A 269 15.20 27.28 -1.91
CA GLN A 269 16.05 26.11 -1.80
C GLN A 269 16.31 25.41 -3.16
N ARG A 270 15.74 25.91 -4.29
CA ARG A 270 15.81 25.24 -5.60
C ARG A 270 15.41 23.77 -5.48
N ALA A 271 14.44 23.49 -4.62
CA ALA A 271 13.97 22.16 -4.34
C ALA A 271 12.93 21.69 -5.36
N LYS A 272 12.74 20.38 -5.47
CA LYS A 272 11.79 19.73 -6.37
C LYS A 272 10.74 18.97 -5.55
N LEU A 273 9.46 19.18 -5.86
CA LEU A 273 8.34 18.37 -5.39
C LEU A 273 7.77 17.62 -6.58
N GLN A 274 7.76 16.29 -6.52
CA GLN A 274 7.33 15.45 -7.64
C GLN A 274 6.42 14.33 -7.15
N GLY A 275 5.21 14.27 -7.74
CA GLY A 275 4.32 13.11 -7.66
C GLY A 275 4.74 12.02 -8.63
N PHE A 276 4.35 10.77 -8.36
CA PHE A 276 4.57 9.62 -9.22
C PHE A 276 3.53 8.54 -8.97
N ILE A 277 3.36 7.65 -9.94
CA ILE A 277 2.53 6.47 -9.82
C ILE A 277 3.38 5.25 -10.13
N VAL A 278 3.34 4.25 -9.28
CA VAL A 278 4.17 3.04 -9.43
C VAL A 278 3.91 2.29 -10.74
N PHE A 279 2.70 2.38 -11.30
CA PHE A 279 2.34 1.73 -12.57
C PHE A 279 3.16 2.20 -13.77
N ASP A 280 3.75 3.41 -13.70
CA ASP A 280 4.61 3.95 -14.76
C ASP A 280 5.96 3.20 -14.88
N TYR A 281 6.28 2.33 -13.91
CA TYR A 281 7.50 1.53 -13.84
C TYR A 281 7.26 0.03 -14.10
N ALA A 282 6.12 -0.34 -14.69
CA ALA A 282 5.71 -1.74 -14.82
C ALA A 282 6.72 -2.62 -15.55
N ASP A 283 7.43 -2.08 -16.53
CA ASP A 283 8.50 -2.74 -17.28
C ASP A 283 9.76 -3.06 -16.44
N GLN A 284 9.93 -2.40 -15.30
CA GLN A 284 11.06 -2.54 -14.40
C GLN A 284 10.73 -3.36 -13.13
N TYR A 285 9.49 -3.80 -12.96
CA TYR A 285 9.05 -4.50 -11.75
C TYR A 285 9.86 -5.75 -11.43
N GLN A 286 10.22 -6.51 -12.46
CA GLN A 286 10.95 -7.76 -12.27
C GLN A 286 12.29 -7.52 -11.59
N ALA A 287 13.09 -6.57 -12.08
CA ALA A 287 14.40 -6.23 -11.51
C ALA A 287 14.26 -5.71 -10.06
N ALA A 288 13.27 -4.85 -9.79
CA ALA A 288 13.01 -4.35 -8.45
C ALA A 288 12.61 -5.47 -7.47
N ARG A 289 11.76 -6.41 -7.91
CA ARG A 289 11.36 -7.58 -7.12
C ARG A 289 12.55 -8.49 -6.82
N GLU A 290 13.46 -8.69 -7.76
CA GLU A 290 14.69 -9.48 -7.55
C GLU A 290 15.60 -8.88 -6.48
N ASP A 291 15.79 -7.55 -6.49
CA ASP A 291 16.56 -6.86 -5.45
C ASP A 291 15.89 -7.02 -4.08
N MET A 292 14.58 -6.76 -4.00
CA MET A 292 13.85 -6.87 -2.74
C MET A 292 13.74 -8.31 -2.23
N ALA A 293 13.65 -9.29 -3.12
CA ALA A 293 13.66 -10.70 -2.76
C ALA A 293 14.98 -11.13 -2.11
N LYS A 294 16.11 -10.62 -2.61
CA LYS A 294 17.43 -10.85 -1.96
C LYS A 294 17.43 -10.34 -0.52
N TRP A 295 16.88 -9.13 -0.29
CA TRP A 295 16.84 -8.51 1.03
C TRP A 295 15.83 -9.16 1.99
N LEU A 296 14.76 -9.75 1.47
CA LEU A 296 13.88 -10.63 2.26
C LEU A 296 14.61 -11.93 2.62
N GLY A 297 15.28 -12.54 1.64
CA GLY A 297 15.97 -13.82 1.80
C GLY A 297 17.13 -13.79 2.78
N ASP A 298 17.85 -12.67 2.89
CA ASP A 298 18.93 -12.45 3.85
C ASP A 298 18.47 -11.84 5.19
N GLY A 299 17.16 -11.56 5.32
CA GLY A 299 16.57 -10.99 6.52
C GLY A 299 16.88 -9.50 6.76
N SER A 300 17.50 -8.83 5.79
CA SER A 300 17.86 -7.41 5.90
C SER A 300 16.72 -6.44 5.62
N VAL A 301 15.59 -6.94 5.11
CA VAL A 301 14.31 -6.24 5.05
C VAL A 301 13.28 -7.00 5.87
N LYS A 302 12.71 -6.31 6.85
CA LYS A 302 11.66 -6.83 7.73
C LYS A 302 10.30 -6.38 7.23
N ARG A 303 9.29 -7.20 7.47
CA ARG A 303 7.90 -6.94 7.13
C ARG A 303 6.99 -7.08 8.34
N LYS A 304 5.91 -6.32 8.36
CA LYS A 304 4.86 -6.42 9.37
C LYS A 304 3.50 -6.33 8.70
N PHE A 305 2.62 -7.25 9.04
CA PHE A 305 1.25 -7.28 8.57
C PHE A 305 0.29 -7.01 9.74
N HIS A 306 -0.72 -6.20 9.49
CA HIS A 306 -1.90 -6.09 10.33
C HIS A 306 -3.01 -6.88 9.63
N ILE A 307 -3.35 -8.03 10.20
CA ILE A 307 -4.29 -8.98 9.62
C ILE A 307 -5.66 -8.78 10.25
N VAL A 308 -6.68 -8.65 9.41
CA VAL A 308 -8.09 -8.63 9.80
C VAL A 308 -8.75 -9.89 9.22
N GLU A 309 -9.43 -10.66 10.05
CA GLU A 309 -10.07 -11.91 9.66
C GLU A 309 -11.50 -11.68 9.15
N GLY A 310 -11.81 -12.22 7.97
CA GLY A 310 -13.12 -12.22 7.36
C GLY A 310 -13.39 -11.06 6.40
N LEU A 311 -13.88 -11.37 5.20
CA LEU A 311 -14.24 -10.40 4.17
C LEU A 311 -15.18 -9.29 4.69
N GLU A 312 -16.12 -9.66 5.57
CA GLU A 312 -17.12 -8.75 6.13
C GLU A 312 -16.54 -7.63 6.98
N GLN A 313 -15.29 -7.78 7.42
CA GLN A 313 -14.59 -6.76 8.19
C GLN A 313 -13.88 -5.72 7.31
N ALA A 314 -13.75 -5.95 6.00
CA ALA A 314 -13.08 -5.02 5.09
C ALA A 314 -13.63 -3.59 5.15
N PRO A 315 -14.96 -3.34 5.19
CA PRO A 315 -15.54 -2.01 5.37
C PRO A 315 -15.11 -1.30 6.65
N LYS A 316 -14.96 -2.04 7.76
CA LYS A 316 -14.53 -1.50 9.06
C LYS A 316 -13.00 -1.35 9.15
N ALA A 317 -12.27 -2.18 8.42
CA ALA A 317 -10.80 -2.16 8.41
C ALA A 317 -10.25 -1.00 7.57
N LEU A 318 -10.87 -0.66 6.45
CA LEU A 318 -10.38 0.40 5.57
C LEU A 318 -10.22 1.75 6.28
N PRO A 319 -11.16 2.25 7.10
CA PRO A 319 -11.00 3.47 7.89
C PRO A 319 -9.80 3.47 8.84
N MET A 320 -9.30 2.31 9.29
CA MET A 320 -8.13 2.23 10.18
C MET A 320 -6.88 2.87 9.56
N LEU A 321 -6.76 2.86 8.23
CA LEU A 321 -5.65 3.50 7.52
C LEU A 321 -5.60 5.01 7.75
N PHE A 322 -6.75 5.66 7.89
CA PHE A 322 -6.89 7.12 8.05
C PHE A 322 -6.81 7.57 9.51
N THR A 323 -7.05 6.66 10.45
CA THR A 323 -6.97 6.95 11.90
C THR A 323 -5.63 6.51 12.51
N GLY A 324 -4.79 5.81 11.74
CA GLY A 324 -3.54 5.24 12.23
C GLY A 324 -3.75 3.99 13.10
N GLY A 325 -4.86 3.28 12.93
CA GLY A 325 -5.20 2.07 13.68
C GLY A 325 -4.41 0.82 13.29
N ASN A 326 -3.62 0.87 12.20
CA ASN A 326 -2.77 -0.24 11.76
C ASN A 326 -1.26 0.08 11.95
N THR A 327 -0.45 -0.99 12.02
CA THR A 327 1.02 -0.93 11.90
C THR A 327 1.44 -1.91 10.80
N GLY A 328 2.29 -1.45 9.88
CA GLY A 328 2.67 -2.23 8.70
C GLY A 328 1.57 -2.29 7.64
N LYS A 329 1.58 -3.35 6.84
CA LYS A 329 0.61 -3.58 5.76
C LYS A 329 -0.71 -4.12 6.29
N LEU A 330 -1.81 -3.41 6.02
CA LEU A 330 -3.16 -3.87 6.34
C LEU A 330 -3.66 -4.83 5.25
N VAL A 331 -4.06 -6.03 5.67
CA VAL A 331 -4.64 -7.07 4.81
C VAL A 331 -5.87 -7.69 5.45
N VAL A 332 -6.77 -8.17 4.61
CA VAL A 332 -7.93 -8.96 5.06
C VAL A 332 -7.74 -10.40 4.60
N LYS A 333 -7.81 -11.33 5.55
CA LYS A 333 -7.88 -12.75 5.26
C LYS A 333 -9.32 -13.12 4.95
N VAL A 334 -9.57 -13.52 3.69
CA VAL A 334 -10.92 -13.87 3.21
C VAL A 334 -11.23 -15.34 3.45
N SER A 335 -10.25 -16.21 3.20
CA SER A 335 -10.39 -17.65 3.40
C SER A 335 -9.01 -18.32 3.58
N ASP A 336 -9.01 -19.55 4.05
CA ASP A 336 -7.79 -20.41 4.11
C ASP A 336 -7.44 -21.02 2.72
N GLY A 337 -8.25 -20.75 1.72
CA GLY A 337 -8.16 -21.43 0.43
C GLY A 337 -8.89 -22.78 0.44
N PRO A 338 -8.84 -23.52 -0.66
CA PRO A 338 -9.42 -24.84 -0.72
C PRO A 338 -8.72 -25.75 0.30
N ALA A 339 -9.50 -26.58 1.02
CA ALA A 339 -8.92 -27.61 1.83
C ALA A 339 -7.86 -28.36 1.00
N LYS A 340 -6.64 -28.52 1.52
CA LYS A 340 -5.57 -29.25 0.82
C LYS A 340 -6.14 -30.61 0.46
N ALA A 341 -6.58 -30.75 -0.77
CA ALA A 341 -6.67 -32.07 -1.37
C ALA A 341 -5.22 -32.59 -1.29
N ASN A 342 -5.02 -33.75 -0.67
CA ASN A 342 -3.74 -34.40 -0.60
C ASN A 342 -3.10 -34.34 -2.01
N LEU A 343 -2.16 -33.42 -2.20
CA LEU A 343 -1.29 -33.32 -3.36
C LEU A 343 -0.06 -34.18 -3.12
#